data_bbc0c59a40e3e23f27703768600c6868
#
_entry.id   bbc0c59a40e3e23f27703768600c6868
#
_cell.length_a   1.000
_cell.length_b   1.000
_cell.length_c   1.000
_cell.angle_alpha   90.00
_cell.angle_beta   90.00
_cell.angle_gamma   90.00
#
_symmetry.space_group_name_H-M   'P 1'
#
loop_
_entity.id
_entity.type
_entity.pdbx_description
1 polymer ?
#
loop_
_entity_poly.entity_id
_entity_poly.type
_entity_poly.pdbx_seq_one_letter_code
_entity_poly.pdbx_strand_id
1 'polypeptide(L)'
;MKAFPKKLLPLILFGIAVTSLFSVQPAQAYTVTLQQIAGNVVANGSGGFNLTGLTFLGTSSYTDTHGAIGPALGIIVTKGPGDVNVDAYGPFTGPTNFGSGGLIFSNSGSGDLVGINVNAGGQPFIRVPEGYVSGNTLSDSMTFDNATFASLGVTPGTYVWSWGDGANQRFTVIIGGARVPDGGSTVSLLGFALLGLAALRRKLGC
;
A
#
# COMPACT_ATOMS: atom_id res chain seq x y z
N MET A 1 -52.94 -59.49 -13.64
CA MET A 1 -51.61 -58.90 -13.79
C MET A 1 -51.79 -57.37 -13.97
N LYS A 2 -51.49 -56.56 -12.95
CA LYS A 2 -51.61 -55.08 -13.01
C LYS A 2 -50.25 -54.50 -13.15
N ALA A 3 -50.02 -53.79 -14.25
CA ALA A 3 -48.76 -53.05 -14.50
C ALA A 3 -48.72 -51.78 -13.68
N PHE A 4 -47.57 -51.53 -12.99
CA PHE A 4 -47.28 -50.31 -12.26
C PHE A 4 -46.66 -49.26 -13.21
N PRO A 5 -47.11 -48.03 -13.17
CA PRO A 5 -46.43 -46.96 -13.94
C PRO A 5 -45.17 -46.49 -13.25
N LYS A 6 -44.04 -46.51 -13.97
CA LYS A 6 -42.77 -45.89 -13.56
C LYS A 6 -42.92 -44.36 -13.60
N LYS A 7 -42.93 -43.72 -12.42
CA LYS A 7 -42.80 -42.26 -12.31
C LYS A 7 -41.36 -41.86 -12.62
N LEU A 8 -41.16 -41.23 -13.77
CA LEU A 8 -39.93 -40.50 -14.09
C LEU A 8 -39.85 -39.25 -13.22
N LEU A 9 -38.83 -39.20 -12.39
CA LEU A 9 -38.46 -38.00 -11.61
C LEU A 9 -37.63 -37.08 -12.52
N PRO A 10 -38.01 -35.83 -12.78
CA PRO A 10 -37.14 -34.92 -13.52
C PRO A 10 -36.00 -34.46 -12.62
N LEU A 11 -34.78 -34.80 -13.01
CA LEU A 11 -33.53 -34.30 -12.42
C LEU A 11 -33.37 -32.85 -12.83
N ILE A 12 -33.72 -31.92 -11.94
CA ILE A 12 -33.47 -30.51 -12.13
C ILE A 12 -31.99 -30.26 -11.85
N LEU A 13 -31.21 -30.14 -12.93
CA LEU A 13 -29.81 -29.75 -12.89
C LEU A 13 -29.75 -28.24 -12.61
N PHE A 14 -29.60 -27.88 -11.35
CA PHE A 14 -29.33 -26.47 -10.96
C PHE A 14 -27.89 -26.12 -11.34
N GLY A 15 -27.70 -25.59 -12.53
CA GLY A 15 -26.43 -25.03 -12.96
C GLY A 15 -26.15 -23.75 -12.19
N ILE A 16 -25.28 -23.84 -11.17
CA ILE A 16 -24.74 -22.63 -10.50
C ILE A 16 -23.72 -22.04 -11.46
N ALA A 17 -24.14 -21.04 -12.24
CA ALA A 17 -23.22 -20.17 -12.97
C ALA A 17 -22.45 -19.34 -11.94
N VAL A 18 -21.24 -19.76 -11.58
CA VAL A 18 -20.29 -18.96 -10.84
C VAL A 18 -19.79 -17.89 -11.79
N THR A 19 -20.49 -16.78 -11.89
CA THR A 19 -19.93 -15.55 -12.48
C THR A 19 -18.88 -15.04 -11.51
N SER A 20 -17.61 -15.35 -11.79
CA SER A 20 -16.49 -14.68 -11.16
C SER A 20 -16.55 -13.20 -11.55
N LEU A 21 -17.15 -12.41 -10.68
CA LEU A 21 -17.04 -10.95 -10.75
C LEU A 21 -15.56 -10.63 -10.49
N PHE A 22 -14.81 -10.44 -11.55
CA PHE A 22 -13.53 -9.74 -11.47
C PHE A 22 -13.88 -8.31 -11.05
N SER A 23 -13.91 -8.06 -9.76
CA SER A 23 -13.91 -6.69 -9.25
C SER A 23 -12.54 -6.12 -9.61
N VAL A 24 -12.50 -5.32 -10.67
CA VAL A 24 -11.38 -4.42 -10.91
C VAL A 24 -11.42 -3.44 -9.73
N GLN A 25 -10.68 -3.76 -8.67
CA GLN A 25 -10.49 -2.77 -7.61
C GLN A 25 -9.75 -1.59 -8.24
N PRO A 26 -10.28 -0.36 -8.12
CA PRO A 26 -9.54 0.81 -8.54
C PRO A 26 -8.21 0.79 -7.79
N ALA A 27 -7.10 1.01 -8.50
CA ALA A 27 -5.79 1.04 -7.89
C ALA A 27 -5.84 1.97 -6.67
N GLN A 28 -5.48 1.45 -5.52
CA GLN A 28 -5.44 2.24 -4.29
C GLN A 28 -4.34 3.31 -4.43
N ALA A 29 -4.61 4.53 -3.97
CA ALA A 29 -3.61 5.59 -3.95
C ALA A 29 -2.36 5.13 -3.19
N TYR A 30 -1.20 5.44 -3.74
CA TYR A 30 0.07 5.00 -3.17
C TYR A 30 0.28 5.55 -1.77
N THR A 31 0.61 4.67 -0.85
CA THR A 31 0.82 4.99 0.56
C THR A 31 2.08 4.31 1.08
N VAL A 32 2.93 5.08 1.75
CA VAL A 32 4.07 4.57 2.54
C VAL A 32 3.69 4.61 4.01
N THR A 33 3.85 3.49 4.70
CA THR A 33 3.63 3.40 6.16
C THR A 33 4.95 3.12 6.86
N LEU A 34 5.36 4.01 7.77
CA LEU A 34 6.53 3.84 8.64
C LEU A 34 6.09 3.29 10.00
N GLN A 35 6.72 2.21 10.43
CA GLN A 35 6.44 1.55 11.71
C GLN A 35 7.73 1.22 12.45
N GLN A 36 7.69 1.31 13.78
CA GLN A 36 8.76 0.76 14.63
C GLN A 36 8.43 -0.72 14.91
N ILE A 37 9.31 -1.62 14.48
CA ILE A 37 9.12 -3.06 14.58
C ILE A 37 10.44 -3.69 15.07
N ALA A 38 10.41 -4.34 16.22
CA ALA A 38 11.54 -5.11 16.75
C ALA A 38 12.87 -4.33 16.79
N GLY A 39 12.83 -3.05 17.16
CA GLY A 39 14.01 -2.18 17.27
C GLY A 39 14.46 -1.52 15.96
N ASN A 40 13.74 -1.73 14.87
CA ASN A 40 13.98 -1.11 13.58
C ASN A 40 12.85 -0.14 13.20
N VAL A 41 13.10 0.75 12.25
CA VAL A 41 12.04 1.45 11.53
C VAL A 41 11.90 0.83 10.15
N VAL A 42 10.70 0.36 9.83
CA VAL A 42 10.37 -0.25 8.55
C VAL A 42 9.36 0.64 7.82
N ALA A 43 9.66 0.97 6.59
CA ALA A 43 8.74 1.64 5.68
C ALA A 43 8.26 0.62 4.63
N ASN A 44 6.94 0.57 4.42
CA ASN A 44 6.32 -0.25 3.37
C ASN A 44 5.47 0.67 2.49
N GLY A 45 5.72 0.62 1.19
CA GLY A 45 4.97 1.34 0.18
C GLY A 45 4.10 0.41 -0.66
N SER A 46 2.91 0.85 -0.99
CA SER A 46 2.03 0.13 -1.91
C SER A 46 0.95 1.03 -2.50
N GLY A 47 0.48 0.67 -3.71
CA GLY A 47 -0.58 1.38 -4.41
C GLY A 47 -0.14 1.81 -5.81
N GLY A 48 -0.83 2.77 -6.41
CA GLY A 48 -0.51 3.27 -7.74
C GLY A 48 -0.81 4.76 -7.85
N PHE A 49 -0.29 5.37 -8.91
CA PHE A 49 -0.48 6.79 -9.21
C PHE A 49 -1.22 6.99 -10.50
N ASN A 50 -2.04 8.02 -10.54
CA ASN A 50 -2.46 8.65 -11.78
C ASN A 50 -1.57 9.90 -11.99
N LEU A 51 -0.65 9.84 -12.94
CA LEU A 51 0.31 10.91 -13.23
C LEU A 51 -0.28 12.06 -14.05
N THR A 52 -1.58 12.00 -14.43
CA THR A 52 -2.25 13.07 -15.16
C THR A 52 -2.17 14.38 -14.38
N GLY A 53 -1.77 15.44 -15.08
CA GLY A 53 -1.56 16.75 -14.46
C GLY A 53 -0.13 17.03 -14.01
N LEU A 54 0.74 16.02 -13.97
CA LEU A 54 2.17 16.20 -13.75
C LEU A 54 2.93 16.33 -15.08
N THR A 55 4.02 17.07 -15.05
CA THR A 55 4.95 17.18 -16.18
C THR A 55 6.10 16.20 -15.99
N PHE A 56 6.45 15.47 -17.06
CA PHE A 56 7.65 14.65 -17.08
C PHE A 56 8.90 15.54 -17.03
N LEU A 57 9.79 15.27 -16.09
CA LEU A 57 10.99 16.08 -15.83
C LEU A 57 12.27 15.42 -16.34
N GLY A 58 12.22 14.14 -16.69
CA GLY A 58 13.34 13.36 -17.21
C GLY A 58 13.52 12.04 -16.52
N THR A 59 14.39 11.20 -17.13
CA THR A 59 14.81 9.91 -16.58
C THR A 59 16.20 10.04 -15.97
N SER A 60 16.44 9.36 -14.85
CA SER A 60 17.74 9.29 -14.20
C SER A 60 18.04 7.88 -13.70
N SER A 61 19.34 7.54 -13.62
CA SER A 61 19.80 6.26 -13.08
C SER A 61 20.17 6.41 -11.61
N TYR A 62 19.76 5.44 -10.81
CA TYR A 62 20.18 5.24 -9.43
C TYR A 62 21.04 4.02 -9.36
N THR A 63 22.34 4.21 -9.11
CA THR A 63 23.30 3.13 -8.99
C THR A 63 23.61 2.87 -7.53
N ASP A 64 23.57 1.59 -7.13
CA ASP A 64 24.00 1.05 -5.84
C ASP A 64 23.59 1.87 -4.59
N THR A 65 22.43 2.55 -4.65
CA THR A 65 21.89 3.30 -3.53
C THR A 65 20.75 2.55 -2.88
N HIS A 66 20.63 2.69 -1.57
CA HIS A 66 19.46 2.23 -0.82
C HIS A 66 18.37 3.31 -0.80
N GLY A 67 17.21 2.98 -0.31
CA GLY A 67 16.17 3.96 0.00
C GLY A 67 16.69 5.01 1.00
N ALA A 68 16.04 6.16 1.06
CA ALA A 68 16.45 7.25 1.92
C ALA A 68 15.26 7.99 2.51
N ILE A 69 15.47 8.57 3.70
CA ILE A 69 14.53 9.48 4.32
C ILE A 69 15.24 10.78 4.69
N GLY A 70 14.62 11.92 4.41
CA GLY A 70 15.11 13.26 4.74
C GLY A 70 13.98 14.10 5.33
N PRO A 71 13.59 13.87 6.60
CA PRO A 71 12.41 14.46 7.19
C PRO A 71 12.37 15.99 7.13
N ALA A 72 13.48 16.66 7.38
CA ALA A 72 13.56 18.12 7.32
C ALA A 72 13.40 18.71 5.90
N LEU A 73 13.55 17.87 4.88
CA LEU A 73 13.43 18.24 3.46
C LEU A 73 12.15 17.71 2.81
N GLY A 74 11.32 16.97 3.53
CA GLY A 74 10.14 16.31 2.96
C GLY A 74 10.50 15.19 1.96
N ILE A 75 11.69 14.59 2.09
CA ILE A 75 12.18 13.54 1.20
C ILE A 75 11.91 12.16 1.78
N ILE A 76 11.34 11.30 0.97
CA ILE A 76 11.26 9.85 1.23
C ILE A 76 11.32 9.11 -0.10
N VAL A 77 12.27 8.21 -0.23
CA VAL A 77 12.46 7.36 -1.41
C VAL A 77 12.67 5.94 -0.93
N THR A 78 11.73 5.08 -1.23
CA THR A 78 11.83 3.62 -1.01
C THR A 78 12.53 2.99 -2.20
N LYS A 79 13.35 1.96 -1.99
CA LYS A 79 14.10 1.31 -3.06
C LYS A 79 14.58 -0.07 -2.64
N GLY A 80 14.42 -1.04 -3.54
CA GLY A 80 15.13 -2.31 -3.47
C GLY A 80 16.62 -2.18 -3.82
N PRO A 81 17.41 -3.22 -3.62
CA PRO A 81 18.83 -3.24 -3.98
C PRO A 81 19.04 -3.20 -5.51
N GLY A 82 20.22 -2.77 -5.93
CA GLY A 82 20.65 -2.76 -7.33
C GLY A 82 20.40 -1.44 -8.06
N ASP A 83 20.87 -1.40 -9.31
CA ASP A 83 20.73 -0.25 -10.18
C ASP A 83 19.32 -0.20 -10.78
N VAL A 84 18.74 0.99 -10.81
CA VAL A 84 17.40 1.21 -11.38
C VAL A 84 17.35 2.54 -12.12
N ASN A 85 16.60 2.59 -13.19
CA ASN A 85 16.21 3.83 -13.86
C ASN A 85 14.84 4.28 -13.34
N VAL A 86 14.69 5.58 -13.22
CA VAL A 86 13.45 6.20 -12.73
C VAL A 86 13.07 7.40 -13.58
N ASP A 87 11.78 7.56 -13.73
CA ASP A 87 11.14 8.74 -14.28
C ASP A 87 10.72 9.69 -13.17
N ALA A 88 10.98 10.98 -13.38
CA ALA A 88 10.59 12.04 -12.48
C ALA A 88 9.41 12.82 -13.04
N TYR A 89 8.43 13.13 -12.19
CA TYR A 89 7.24 13.91 -12.54
C TYR A 89 6.95 14.98 -11.49
N GLY A 90 6.56 16.16 -11.93
CA GLY A 90 6.22 17.29 -11.04
C GLY A 90 5.98 18.58 -11.83
N PRO A 91 5.96 19.76 -11.14
CA PRO A 91 5.91 19.90 -9.69
C PRO A 91 4.50 19.65 -9.13
N PHE A 92 4.40 19.53 -7.83
CA PHE A 92 3.13 19.45 -7.10
C PHE A 92 3.26 20.10 -5.71
N THR A 93 2.20 20.04 -4.89
CA THR A 93 2.16 20.68 -3.58
C THR A 93 2.06 19.64 -2.47
N GLY A 94 2.56 20.02 -1.28
CA GLY A 94 2.48 19.16 -0.10
C GLY A 94 3.40 19.64 1.02
N PRO A 95 3.55 18.83 2.07
CA PRO A 95 4.43 19.13 3.18
C PRO A 95 5.88 19.34 2.72
N THR A 96 6.52 20.38 3.25
CA THR A 96 7.93 20.66 3.00
C THR A 96 8.84 19.90 3.97
N ASN A 97 8.28 19.31 5.01
CA ASN A 97 8.96 18.48 5.99
C ASN A 97 7.94 17.55 6.70
N PHE A 98 8.44 16.53 7.32
CA PHE A 98 7.68 15.63 8.23
C PHE A 98 8.52 15.27 9.48
N GLY A 99 9.41 16.20 9.86
CA GLY A 99 10.27 16.12 11.02
C GLY A 99 11.50 17.00 10.88
N SER A 100 12.47 16.85 11.77
CA SER A 100 13.69 17.64 11.83
C SER A 100 14.96 16.85 11.43
N GLY A 101 14.83 15.56 11.11
CA GLY A 101 15.96 14.70 10.76
C GLY A 101 16.61 15.06 9.43
N GLY A 102 17.92 14.85 9.32
CA GLY A 102 18.68 14.98 8.07
C GLY A 102 18.42 13.82 7.11
N LEU A 103 19.18 13.79 6.00
CA LEU A 103 19.11 12.68 5.05
C LEU A 103 19.81 11.44 5.62
N ILE A 104 19.10 10.34 5.71
CA ILE A 104 19.57 9.04 6.20
C ILE A 104 19.18 7.98 5.18
N PHE A 105 20.16 7.11 4.82
CA PHE A 105 19.94 5.98 3.93
C PHE A 105 19.49 4.74 4.74
N SER A 106 18.63 3.94 4.13
CA SER A 106 18.20 2.67 4.72
C SER A 106 19.33 1.62 4.69
N ASN A 107 19.26 0.64 5.58
CA ASN A 107 20.20 -0.49 5.63
C ASN A 107 19.85 -1.57 4.59
N SER A 108 18.56 -1.71 4.29
CA SER A 108 18.05 -2.66 3.32
C SER A 108 16.72 -2.19 2.72
N GLY A 109 16.30 -2.86 1.66
CA GLY A 109 15.02 -2.57 1.00
C GLY A 109 14.69 -3.62 -0.05
N SER A 110 13.50 -3.51 -0.62
CA SER A 110 13.04 -4.38 -1.71
C SER A 110 12.00 -3.68 -2.57
N GLY A 111 11.73 -4.24 -3.76
CA GLY A 111 10.69 -3.76 -4.66
C GLY A 111 11.10 -2.56 -5.51
N ASP A 112 10.10 -1.80 -5.92
CA ASP A 112 10.23 -0.67 -6.83
C ASP A 112 10.98 0.51 -6.18
N LEU A 113 11.57 1.38 -7.01
CA LEU A 113 11.98 2.70 -6.53
C LEU A 113 10.80 3.65 -6.68
N VAL A 114 10.30 4.13 -5.53
CA VAL A 114 9.20 5.09 -5.49
C VAL A 114 9.49 6.14 -4.43
N GLY A 115 9.21 7.42 -4.72
CA GLY A 115 9.38 8.39 -3.66
C GLY A 115 9.15 9.84 -4.03
N ILE A 116 9.15 10.66 -3.00
CA ILE A 116 9.17 12.12 -3.09
C ILE A 116 10.61 12.60 -2.93
N ASN A 117 11.02 13.48 -3.80
CA ASN A 117 12.25 14.22 -3.69
C ASN A 117 11.97 15.72 -3.94
N VAL A 118 12.95 16.57 -3.68
CA VAL A 118 12.84 18.00 -3.93
C VAL A 118 13.93 18.46 -4.90
N ASN A 119 13.61 19.40 -5.77
CA ASN A 119 14.57 20.03 -6.66
C ASN A 119 15.37 21.13 -5.91
N ALA A 120 16.32 21.74 -6.60
CA ALA A 120 17.14 22.83 -6.02
C ALA A 120 16.31 24.04 -5.55
N GLY A 121 15.10 24.22 -6.05
CA GLY A 121 14.14 25.24 -5.63
C GLY A 121 13.22 24.80 -4.48
N GLY A 122 13.42 23.60 -3.90
CA GLY A 122 12.59 23.07 -2.83
C GLY A 122 11.22 22.56 -3.27
N GLN A 123 10.99 22.46 -4.57
CA GLN A 123 9.71 21.97 -5.09
C GLN A 123 9.70 20.44 -5.13
N PRO A 124 8.65 19.79 -4.62
CA PRO A 124 8.55 18.34 -4.63
C PRO A 124 8.29 17.80 -6.04
N PHE A 125 8.86 16.64 -6.30
CA PHE A 125 8.58 15.83 -7.46
C PHE A 125 8.58 14.34 -7.08
N ILE A 126 7.81 13.54 -7.79
CA ILE A 126 7.72 12.09 -7.58
C ILE A 126 8.71 11.37 -8.48
N ARG A 127 9.25 10.27 -7.99
CA ARG A 127 9.99 9.27 -8.75
C ARG A 127 9.24 7.96 -8.79
N VAL A 128 9.20 7.37 -9.97
CA VAL A 128 8.60 6.06 -10.24
C VAL A 128 9.53 5.26 -11.15
N PRO A 129 9.42 3.94 -11.26
CA PRO A 129 10.21 3.16 -12.22
C PRO A 129 10.09 3.73 -13.64
N GLU A 130 11.18 3.65 -14.41
CA GLU A 130 11.19 4.08 -15.82
C GLU A 130 10.06 3.40 -16.60
N GLY A 131 9.32 4.19 -17.38
CA GLY A 131 8.19 3.71 -18.17
C GLY A 131 6.94 3.35 -17.36
N TYR A 132 6.83 3.82 -16.12
CA TYR A 132 5.65 3.58 -15.29
C TYR A 132 4.37 4.05 -15.99
N VAL A 133 3.38 3.17 -16.03
CA VAL A 133 2.05 3.46 -16.58
C VAL A 133 1.08 3.78 -15.44
N SER A 134 0.38 4.93 -15.55
CA SER A 134 -0.62 5.35 -14.58
C SER A 134 -1.63 4.25 -14.26
N GLY A 135 -1.82 3.98 -12.96
CA GLY A 135 -2.73 2.96 -12.47
C GLY A 135 -2.07 1.60 -12.20
N ASN A 136 -0.84 1.36 -12.65
CA ASN A 136 -0.13 0.13 -12.28
C ASN A 136 0.19 0.13 -10.79
N THR A 137 0.16 -1.05 -10.19
CA THR A 137 0.50 -1.22 -8.77
C THR A 137 2.01 -1.24 -8.60
N LEU A 138 2.47 -0.47 -7.62
CA LEU A 138 3.85 -0.41 -7.13
C LEU A 138 3.90 -1.02 -5.73
N SER A 139 5.03 -1.64 -5.38
CA SER A 139 5.24 -2.22 -4.06
C SER A 139 6.73 -2.19 -3.71
N ASP A 140 7.03 -1.70 -2.53
CA ASP A 140 8.40 -1.53 -2.06
C ASP A 140 8.50 -1.54 -0.53
N SER A 141 9.72 -1.68 -0.05
CA SER A 141 10.03 -1.54 1.37
C SER A 141 11.45 -1.03 1.58
N MET A 142 11.68 -0.42 2.74
CA MET A 142 13.03 -0.12 3.24
C MET A 142 13.08 -0.26 4.77
N THR A 143 14.25 -0.62 5.30
CA THR A 143 14.47 -0.81 6.73
C THR A 143 15.67 0.00 7.20
N PHE A 144 15.48 0.68 8.32
CA PHE A 144 16.53 1.35 9.10
C PHE A 144 16.78 0.53 10.35
N ASP A 145 17.92 -0.15 10.40
CA ASP A 145 18.28 -1.04 11.50
C ASP A 145 18.63 -0.24 12.76
N ASN A 146 18.25 -0.76 13.93
CA ASN A 146 18.49 -0.16 15.24
C ASN A 146 18.05 1.31 15.31
N ALA A 147 16.95 1.65 14.62
CA ALA A 147 16.43 3.00 14.52
C ALA A 147 15.09 3.15 15.24
N THR A 148 14.80 4.38 15.66
CA THR A 148 13.52 4.82 16.19
C THR A 148 13.04 6.02 15.40
N PHE A 149 11.77 6.39 15.53
CA PHE A 149 11.27 7.64 14.93
C PHE A 149 12.04 8.86 15.43
N ALA A 150 12.43 8.85 16.70
CA ALA A 150 13.23 9.90 17.30
C ALA A 150 14.64 9.98 16.69
N SER A 151 15.32 8.84 16.51
CA SER A 151 16.66 8.82 15.91
C SER A 151 16.68 9.21 14.43
N LEU A 152 15.59 8.91 13.69
CA LEU A 152 15.42 9.37 12.32
C LEU A 152 14.92 10.81 12.24
N GLY A 153 14.50 11.40 13.37
CA GLY A 153 13.96 12.74 13.44
C GLY A 153 12.64 12.92 12.69
N VAL A 154 11.85 11.82 12.56
CA VAL A 154 10.52 11.88 11.97
C VAL A 154 9.47 12.18 13.03
N THR A 155 8.43 12.91 12.64
CA THR A 155 7.29 13.20 13.50
C THR A 155 6.12 12.29 13.12
N PRO A 156 5.52 11.54 14.08
CA PRO A 156 4.32 10.75 13.82
C PRO A 156 3.18 11.60 13.25
N GLY A 157 2.49 11.08 12.24
CA GLY A 157 1.41 11.80 11.55
C GLY A 157 1.13 11.25 10.17
N THR A 158 0.20 11.90 9.47
CA THR A 158 -0.13 11.62 8.06
C THR A 158 0.22 12.84 7.22
N TYR A 159 1.02 12.60 6.19
CA TYR A 159 1.54 13.63 5.28
C TYR A 159 1.09 13.31 3.87
N VAL A 160 0.48 14.28 3.19
CA VAL A 160 -0.11 14.08 1.86
C VAL A 160 0.43 15.11 0.89
N TRP A 161 1.01 14.65 -0.20
CA TRP A 161 1.33 15.43 -1.39
C TRP A 161 0.27 15.15 -2.45
N SER A 162 -0.18 16.17 -3.18
CA SER A 162 -1.23 16.02 -4.20
C SER A 162 -0.99 16.90 -5.42
N TRP A 163 -1.50 16.45 -6.58
CA TRP A 163 -1.39 17.15 -7.87
C TRP A 163 -2.71 17.19 -8.67
N GLY A 164 -3.82 16.88 -8.01
CA GLY A 164 -5.16 16.92 -8.58
C GLY A 164 -6.19 16.39 -7.61
N ASP A 165 -7.45 16.35 -8.06
CA ASP A 165 -8.60 15.95 -7.25
C ASP A 165 -8.93 14.44 -7.37
N GLY A 166 -8.22 13.72 -8.24
CA GLY A 166 -8.40 12.28 -8.44
C GLY A 166 -7.93 11.45 -7.24
N ALA A 167 -8.58 10.32 -7.02
CA ALA A 167 -8.28 9.44 -5.87
C ALA A 167 -6.80 9.01 -5.81
N ASN A 168 -6.15 8.79 -6.96
CA ASN A 168 -4.76 8.32 -7.08
C ASN A 168 -3.78 9.43 -7.50
N GLN A 169 -4.17 10.71 -7.40
CA GLN A 169 -3.33 11.87 -7.66
C GLN A 169 -2.72 12.40 -6.35
N ARG A 170 -2.24 11.50 -5.52
CA ARG A 170 -1.60 11.80 -4.23
C ARG A 170 -0.57 10.75 -3.85
N PHE A 171 0.39 11.16 -3.06
CA PHE A 171 1.35 10.33 -2.33
C PHE A 171 1.10 10.55 -0.85
N THR A 172 0.92 9.48 -0.10
CA THR A 172 0.63 9.55 1.34
C THR A 172 1.75 8.89 2.14
N VAL A 173 2.23 9.54 3.20
CA VAL A 173 3.13 8.97 4.20
C VAL A 173 2.42 8.93 5.54
N ILE A 174 2.36 7.76 6.15
CA ILE A 174 1.81 7.54 7.48
C ILE A 174 2.94 7.11 8.41
N ILE A 175 3.21 7.90 9.44
CA ILE A 175 4.28 7.64 10.42
C ILE A 175 3.64 7.33 11.76
N GLY A 176 3.98 6.16 12.34
CA GLY A 176 3.56 5.80 13.68
C GLY A 176 2.11 5.34 13.80
N GLY A 177 1.44 4.98 12.71
CA GLY A 177 0.19 4.27 12.79
C GLY A 177 0.44 2.91 13.46
N ALA A 178 0.00 2.76 14.71
CA ALA A 178 -0.15 1.42 15.26
C ALA A 178 -1.05 0.65 14.30
N ARG A 179 -0.62 -0.54 13.84
CA ARG A 179 -1.61 -1.49 13.34
C ARG A 179 -2.56 -1.73 14.50
N VAL A 180 -3.72 -1.09 14.48
CA VAL A 180 -4.84 -1.61 15.22
C VAL A 180 -5.07 -2.98 14.59
N PRO A 181 -4.85 -4.08 15.32
CA PRO A 181 -5.27 -5.39 14.81
C PRO A 181 -6.71 -5.21 14.39
N ASP A 182 -7.04 -5.68 13.19
CA ASP A 182 -8.38 -5.54 12.61
C ASP A 182 -9.37 -6.29 13.51
N GLY A 183 -9.72 -5.65 14.64
CA GLY A 183 -10.61 -6.21 15.66
C GLY A 183 -12.00 -6.54 15.09
N GLY A 184 -12.35 -5.92 13.95
CA GLY A 184 -13.60 -6.17 13.25
C GLY A 184 -13.70 -7.58 12.69
N SER A 185 -12.64 -8.09 12.07
CA SER A 185 -12.67 -9.45 11.51
C SER A 185 -12.61 -10.53 12.60
N THR A 186 -11.85 -10.30 13.67
CA THR A 186 -11.75 -11.27 14.79
C THR A 186 -13.05 -11.31 15.60
N VAL A 187 -13.68 -10.16 15.84
CA VAL A 187 -14.98 -10.09 16.54
C VAL A 187 -16.09 -10.71 15.68
N SER A 188 -16.08 -10.47 14.37
CA SER A 188 -17.05 -11.09 13.45
C SER A 188 -16.89 -12.61 13.39
N LEU A 189 -15.67 -13.12 13.26
CA LEU A 189 -15.38 -14.54 13.27
C LEU A 189 -15.77 -15.21 14.60
N LEU A 190 -15.50 -14.57 15.74
CA LEU A 190 -15.91 -15.05 17.05
C LEU A 190 -17.43 -15.04 17.20
N GLY A 191 -18.09 -13.99 16.71
CA GLY A 191 -19.55 -13.88 16.69
C GLY A 191 -20.21 -15.00 15.87
N PHE A 192 -19.72 -15.28 14.67
CA PHE A 192 -20.22 -16.39 13.84
C PHE A 192 -19.93 -17.77 14.43
N ALA A 193 -18.77 -17.96 15.08
CA ALA A 193 -18.44 -19.20 15.77
C ALA A 193 -19.40 -19.46 16.95
N LEU A 194 -19.72 -18.43 17.73
CA LEU A 194 -20.67 -18.54 18.85
C LEU A 194 -22.09 -18.80 18.39
N LEU A 195 -22.54 -18.14 17.29
CA LEU A 195 -23.83 -18.40 16.68
C LEU A 195 -23.93 -19.81 16.11
N GLY A 196 -22.86 -20.30 15.48
CA GLY A 196 -22.77 -21.69 14.99
C GLY A 196 -22.88 -22.71 16.12
N LEU A 197 -22.17 -22.50 17.24
CA LEU A 197 -22.25 -23.35 18.43
C LEU A 197 -23.65 -23.34 19.06
N ALA A 198 -24.31 -22.18 19.14
CA ALA A 198 -25.67 -22.05 19.66
C ALA A 198 -26.69 -22.80 18.78
N ALA A 199 -26.52 -22.72 17.45
CA ALA A 199 -27.36 -23.43 16.49
C ALA A 199 -27.18 -24.95 16.59
N LEU A 200 -25.92 -25.44 16.76
CA LEU A 200 -25.62 -26.85 16.96
C LEU A 200 -26.24 -27.39 18.25
N ARG A 201 -26.13 -26.66 19.34
CA ARG A 201 -26.69 -27.05 20.64
C ARG A 201 -28.22 -27.17 20.57
N ARG A 202 -28.88 -26.29 19.82
CA ARG A 202 -30.33 -26.33 19.60
C ARG A 202 -30.78 -27.55 18.77
N LYS A 203 -29.92 -28.01 17.83
CA LYS A 203 -30.22 -29.16 16.96
C LYS A 203 -29.93 -30.51 17.61
N LEU A 204 -29.07 -30.55 18.60
CA LEU A 204 -28.66 -31.77 19.33
C LEU A 204 -29.56 -32.06 20.56
N GLY A 205 -30.55 -31.23 20.84
CA GLY A 205 -31.65 -31.51 21.79
C GLY A 205 -31.20 -31.65 23.25
N CYS A 206 -30.16 -30.93 23.64
CA CYS A 206 -29.76 -30.81 25.05
C CYS A 206 -30.20 -29.47 25.61
#